data_4cb6397ef2719400cd053b1bf35f4a12
#
_entry.id   4cb6397ef2719400cd053b1bf35f4a12
#
_cell.length_a   1.000
_cell.length_b   1.000
_cell.length_c   1.000
_cell.angle_alpha   90.00
_cell.angle_beta   90.00
_cell.angle_gamma   90.00
#
_symmetry.space_group_name_H-M   'P 1'
#
loop_
_entity.id
_entity.type
_entity.pdbx_description
1 polymer ?
#
loop_
_entity_poly.entity_id
_entity_poly.type
_entity_poly.pdbx_seq_one_letter_code
_entity_poly.pdbx_strand_id
1 'polypeptide(L)'
;APAWGFSFAYTLPADCLRLLRILDYDSNYKVEGRKILSNTSSMKILYVGRITDPNEYDELLRETLSAALSADIAFAVTSNNTTATNMYNLFQDKLKDARFVDSTEGQNVEQDLGMTDVIDAGTFINSRF
;
A
#
# COMPACT_ATOMS: atom_id res chain seq x y z
N ALA A 1 -30.76 4.31 4.41
CA ALA A 1 -30.45 5.03 3.16
C ALA A 1 -29.20 5.87 3.34
N PRO A 2 -28.28 5.86 2.40
CA PRO A 2 -27.10 6.72 2.47
C PRO A 2 -27.51 8.19 2.38
N ALA A 3 -26.80 9.05 3.09
CA ALA A 3 -27.06 10.47 3.08
C ALA A 3 -26.57 11.10 1.76
N TRP A 4 -27.36 12.02 1.22
CA TRP A 4 -26.96 12.96 0.15
C TRP A 4 -26.45 12.36 -1.16
N GLY A 5 -27.35 12.08 -2.07
CA GLY A 5 -27.04 11.90 -3.49
C GLY A 5 -26.46 10.54 -3.89
N PHE A 6 -26.28 9.61 -2.96
CA PHE A 6 -25.81 8.25 -3.22
C PHE A 6 -26.89 7.22 -2.93
N SER A 7 -26.97 6.20 -3.79
CA SER A 7 -27.99 5.14 -3.68
C SER A 7 -27.56 4.00 -2.76
N PHE A 8 -26.25 3.78 -2.63
CA PHE A 8 -25.66 2.65 -1.89
C PHE A 8 -24.60 3.10 -0.90
N ALA A 9 -24.49 2.38 0.20
CA ALA A 9 -23.45 2.54 1.20
C ALA A 9 -22.81 1.18 1.50
N TYR A 10 -21.53 1.04 1.25
CA TYR A 10 -20.76 -0.18 1.48
C TYR A 10 -19.86 0.00 2.69
N THR A 11 -19.91 -0.94 3.62
CA THR A 11 -19.03 -0.93 4.77
C THR A 11 -17.65 -1.47 4.36
N LEU A 12 -16.58 -0.75 4.69
CA LEU A 12 -15.21 -1.22 4.49
C LEU A 12 -14.97 -2.50 5.31
N PRO A 13 -14.18 -3.46 4.76
CA PRO A 13 -13.76 -4.64 5.50
C PRO A 13 -13.14 -4.28 6.86
N ALA A 14 -13.29 -5.15 7.85
CA ALA A 14 -12.80 -4.91 9.20
C ALA A 14 -11.27 -4.76 9.25
N ASP A 15 -10.58 -5.48 8.38
CA ASP A 15 -9.13 -5.48 8.19
C ASP A 15 -8.62 -4.33 7.31
N CYS A 16 -9.50 -3.51 6.73
CA CYS A 16 -9.13 -2.39 5.88
C CYS A 16 -8.46 -1.28 6.69
N LEU A 17 -7.18 -1.02 6.42
CA LEU A 17 -6.43 0.10 6.97
C LEU A 17 -6.62 1.36 6.12
N ARG A 18 -6.58 1.21 4.80
CA ARG A 18 -6.71 2.32 3.86
C ARG A 18 -7.27 1.84 2.52
N LEU A 19 -8.27 2.54 2.03
CA LEU A 19 -8.74 2.39 0.66
C LEU A 19 -7.74 3.03 -0.29
N LEU A 20 -7.29 2.29 -1.31
CA LEU A 20 -6.40 2.81 -2.35
C LEU A 20 -7.19 3.33 -3.54
N ARG A 21 -8.07 2.51 -4.09
CA ARG A 21 -8.95 2.90 -5.20
C ARG A 21 -10.12 1.95 -5.38
N ILE A 22 -11.07 2.41 -6.18
CA ILE A 22 -12.19 1.61 -6.69
C ILE A 22 -11.88 1.26 -8.14
N LEU A 23 -12.07 0.00 -8.51
CA LEU A 23 -11.67 -0.54 -9.82
C LEU A 23 -12.71 -0.27 -10.93
N ASP A 24 -13.92 0.12 -10.58
CA ASP A 24 -14.96 0.46 -11.54
C ASP A 24 -14.86 1.93 -11.96
N TYR A 25 -14.59 2.18 -13.23
CA TYR A 25 -14.14 3.44 -13.82
C TYR A 25 -15.12 4.63 -13.74
N ASP A 26 -16.39 4.40 -13.43
CA ASP A 26 -17.42 5.43 -13.66
C ASP A 26 -18.17 5.87 -12.41
N SER A 27 -17.73 5.50 -11.23
CA SER A 27 -18.48 5.80 -10.03
C SER A 27 -17.91 6.98 -9.26
N ASN A 28 -18.64 8.07 -9.28
CA ASN A 28 -18.49 9.06 -8.22
C ASN A 28 -18.71 8.36 -6.88
N TYR A 29 -17.72 8.40 -6.03
CA TYR A 29 -17.80 7.82 -4.70
C TYR A 29 -17.31 8.80 -3.64
N LYS A 30 -17.77 8.62 -2.43
CA LYS A 30 -17.30 9.35 -1.26
C LYS A 30 -17.01 8.38 -0.14
N VAL A 31 -15.93 8.61 0.58
CA VAL A 31 -15.61 7.84 1.77
C VAL A 31 -15.95 8.65 3.00
N GLU A 32 -16.85 8.15 3.80
CA GLU A 32 -17.25 8.75 5.07
C GLU A 32 -17.11 7.74 6.21
N GLY A 33 -16.18 8.00 7.12
CA GLY A 33 -15.85 7.06 8.19
C GLY A 33 -15.38 5.72 7.62
N ARG A 34 -16.08 4.66 7.93
CA ARG A 34 -15.79 3.31 7.41
C ARG A 34 -16.77 2.86 6.32
N LYS A 35 -17.35 3.80 5.60
CA LYS A 35 -18.30 3.50 4.53
C LYS A 35 -17.89 4.18 3.24
N ILE A 36 -18.12 3.48 2.13
CA ILE A 36 -18.03 4.01 0.77
C ILE A 36 -19.43 4.25 0.29
N LEU A 37 -19.73 5.48 -0.07
CA LEU A 37 -21.00 5.87 -0.68
C LEU A 37 -20.84 5.89 -2.20
N SER A 38 -21.74 5.24 -2.92
CA SER A 38 -21.70 5.16 -4.38
C SER A 38 -23.10 4.99 -4.97
N ASN A 39 -23.22 5.24 -6.27
CA ASN A 39 -24.43 4.95 -7.04
C ASN A 39 -24.40 3.61 -7.77
N THR A 40 -23.28 2.88 -7.65
CA THR A 40 -23.09 1.59 -8.30
C THR A 40 -23.56 0.47 -7.38
N SER A 41 -24.32 -0.48 -7.95
CA SER A 41 -24.87 -1.62 -7.19
C SER A 41 -23.86 -2.70 -6.82
N SER A 42 -22.68 -2.69 -7.47
CA SER A 42 -21.56 -3.59 -7.21
C SER A 42 -20.27 -2.83 -7.40
N MET A 43 -19.29 -3.05 -6.53
CA MET A 43 -17.97 -2.42 -6.68
C MET A 43 -16.86 -3.37 -6.27
N LYS A 44 -15.73 -3.21 -6.93
CA LYS A 44 -14.46 -3.84 -6.54
C LYS A 44 -13.54 -2.77 -5.97
N ILE A 45 -12.95 -3.05 -4.84
CA ILE A 45 -12.05 -2.12 -4.15
C ILE A 45 -10.66 -2.71 -4.04
N LEU A 46 -9.66 -1.86 -4.14
CA LEU A 46 -8.28 -2.15 -3.78
C LEU A 46 -7.96 -1.41 -2.49
N TYR A 47 -7.53 -2.11 -1.48
CA TYR A 47 -7.23 -1.53 -0.17
C TYR A 47 -6.01 -2.18 0.48
N VAL A 48 -5.42 -1.46 1.42
CA VAL A 48 -4.36 -1.99 2.29
C VAL A 48 -5.03 -2.73 3.44
N GLY A 49 -4.82 -4.05 3.49
CA GLY A 49 -5.33 -4.92 4.53
C GLY A 49 -4.36 -5.04 5.70
N ARG A 50 -4.91 -5.25 6.89
CA ARG A 50 -4.15 -5.54 8.09
C ARG A 50 -3.90 -7.03 8.19
N ILE A 51 -2.65 -7.44 8.13
CA ILE A 51 -2.22 -8.82 8.36
C ILE A 51 -1.80 -8.95 9.82
N THR A 52 -2.44 -9.84 10.56
CA THR A 52 -2.16 -10.08 11.99
C THR A 52 -1.45 -11.40 12.25
N ASP A 53 -1.48 -12.32 11.29
CA ASP A 53 -0.77 -13.59 11.41
C ASP A 53 0.70 -13.43 10.97
N PRO A 54 1.67 -13.61 11.89
CA PRO A 54 3.09 -13.52 11.53
C PRO A 54 3.56 -14.56 10.50
N ASN A 55 2.83 -15.64 10.32
CA ASN A 55 3.16 -16.66 9.33
C ASN A 55 2.93 -16.20 7.89
N GLU A 56 2.07 -15.20 7.72
CA GLU A 56 1.81 -14.57 6.42
C GLU A 56 2.82 -13.48 6.07
N TYR A 57 3.71 -13.12 6.99
CA TYR A 57 4.75 -12.13 6.72
C TYR A 57 5.81 -12.72 5.80
N ASP A 58 6.18 -11.97 4.78
CA ASP A 58 7.29 -12.34 3.95
C ASP A 58 8.63 -12.22 4.70
N GLU A 59 9.68 -12.85 4.17
CA GLU A 59 11.00 -12.88 4.79
C GLU A 59 11.59 -11.47 4.99
N LEU A 60 11.48 -10.62 3.98
CA LEU A 60 12.01 -9.24 4.04
C LEU A 60 11.26 -8.38 5.07
N LEU A 61 9.96 -8.57 5.21
CA LEU A 61 9.17 -7.90 6.24
C LEU A 61 9.60 -8.34 7.64
N ARG A 62 9.83 -9.65 7.83
CA ARG A 62 10.31 -10.18 9.13
C ARG A 62 11.68 -9.61 9.50
N GLU A 63 12.61 -9.60 8.56
CA GLU A 63 13.94 -9.03 8.77
C GLU A 63 13.89 -7.52 9.08
N THR A 64 13.08 -6.77 8.33
CA THR A 64 12.89 -5.35 8.54
C THR A 64 12.29 -5.06 9.90
N LEU A 65 11.28 -5.82 10.32
CA LEU A 65 10.65 -5.69 11.63
C LEU A 65 11.63 -6.03 12.76
N SER A 66 12.44 -7.07 12.60
CA SER A 66 13.48 -7.44 13.55
C SER A 66 14.52 -6.31 13.71
N ALA A 67 14.95 -5.70 12.60
CA ALA A 67 15.88 -4.57 12.65
C ALA A 67 15.24 -3.32 13.31
N ALA A 68 13.97 -3.05 13.04
CA ALA A 68 13.23 -1.95 13.68
C ALA A 68 13.14 -2.13 15.19
N LEU A 69 12.76 -3.33 15.65
CA LEU A 69 12.71 -3.65 17.09
C LEU A 69 14.10 -3.55 17.74
N SER A 70 15.13 -4.02 17.05
CA SER A 70 16.52 -3.89 17.53
C SER A 70 16.94 -2.43 17.68
N ALA A 71 16.55 -1.56 16.77
CA ALA A 71 16.83 -0.13 16.85
C ALA A 71 16.14 0.51 18.07
N ASP A 72 14.89 0.15 18.31
CA ASP A 72 14.11 0.71 19.43
C ASP A 72 14.68 0.31 20.81
N ILE A 73 15.15 -0.93 20.94
CA ILE A 73 15.65 -1.44 22.22
C ILE A 73 17.17 -1.30 22.41
N ALA A 74 17.91 -0.99 21.35
CA ALA A 74 19.38 -1.02 21.37
C ALA A 74 19.99 -0.13 22.45
N PHE A 75 19.49 1.09 22.60
CA PHE A 75 20.00 2.01 23.62
C PHE A 75 19.67 1.55 25.05
N ALA A 76 18.45 1.06 25.25
CA ALA A 76 18.01 0.59 26.58
C ALA A 76 18.82 -0.64 27.06
N VAL A 77 19.21 -1.52 26.12
CA VAL A 77 19.97 -2.74 26.45
C VAL A 77 21.47 -2.48 26.53
N THR A 78 22.04 -1.68 25.65
CA THR A 78 23.51 -1.49 25.55
C THR A 78 24.00 -0.21 26.17
N SER A 79 23.11 0.74 26.45
CA SER A 79 23.47 2.11 26.90
C SER A 79 24.47 2.81 25.97
N ASN A 80 24.50 2.41 24.70
CA ASN A 80 25.44 2.88 23.68
C ASN A 80 24.72 3.52 22.49
N ASN A 81 24.92 4.83 22.30
CA ASN A 81 24.33 5.58 21.20
C ASN A 81 24.82 5.11 19.83
N THR A 82 26.07 4.68 19.72
CA THR A 82 26.62 4.19 18.44
C THR A 82 25.90 2.92 17.99
N THR A 83 25.67 2.00 18.92
CA THR A 83 24.93 0.77 18.63
C THR A 83 23.48 1.08 18.22
N ALA A 84 22.81 1.99 18.92
CA ALA A 84 21.45 2.43 18.55
C ALA A 84 21.41 3.04 17.16
N THR A 85 22.37 3.90 16.81
CA THR A 85 22.46 4.51 15.47
C THR A 85 22.74 3.47 14.40
N ASN A 86 23.62 2.51 14.65
CA ASN A 86 23.92 1.44 13.70
C ASN A 86 22.71 0.55 13.44
N MET A 87 21.93 0.21 14.47
CA MET A 87 20.70 -0.58 14.31
C MET A 87 19.63 0.19 13.55
N TYR A 88 19.51 1.50 13.77
CA TYR A 88 18.60 2.35 13.04
C TYR A 88 18.98 2.42 11.56
N ASN A 89 20.25 2.59 11.23
CA ASN A 89 20.74 2.58 9.85
C ASN A 89 20.48 1.23 9.16
N LEU A 90 20.72 0.12 9.87
CA LEU A 90 20.40 -1.21 9.37
C LEU A 90 18.91 -1.36 9.06
N PHE A 91 18.05 -0.88 9.94
CA PHE A 91 16.60 -0.86 9.72
C PHE A 91 16.25 -0.06 8.44
N GLN A 92 16.82 1.12 8.26
CA GLN A 92 16.57 1.94 7.06
C GLN A 92 16.99 1.24 5.77
N ASP A 93 18.14 0.57 5.77
CA ASP A 93 18.62 -0.17 4.60
C ASP A 93 17.71 -1.35 4.27
N LYS A 94 17.34 -2.15 5.28
CA LYS A 94 16.40 -3.27 5.08
C LYS A 94 15.02 -2.81 4.64
N LEU A 95 14.54 -1.67 5.14
CA LEU A 95 13.27 -1.09 4.70
C LEU A 95 13.29 -0.67 3.22
N LYS A 96 14.41 -0.10 2.75
CA LYS A 96 14.57 0.25 1.33
C LYS A 96 14.54 -1.00 0.45
N ASP A 97 15.26 -2.04 0.85
CA ASP A 97 15.32 -3.31 0.11
C ASP A 97 13.93 -3.96 0.05
N ALA A 98 13.24 -4.03 1.17
CA ALA A 98 11.89 -4.59 1.23
C ALA A 98 10.89 -3.83 0.35
N ARG A 99 10.93 -2.50 0.37
CA ARG A 99 10.07 -1.66 -0.48
C ARG A 99 10.41 -1.80 -1.97
N PHE A 100 11.68 -1.97 -2.30
CA PHE A 100 12.09 -2.17 -3.68
C PHE A 100 11.52 -3.49 -4.23
N VAL A 101 11.69 -4.59 -3.49
CA VAL A 101 11.16 -5.90 -3.90
C VAL A 101 9.63 -5.87 -4.00
N ASP A 102 8.94 -5.32 -3.00
CA ASP A 102 7.48 -5.19 -2.99
C ASP A 102 6.98 -4.38 -4.22
N SER A 103 7.68 -3.33 -4.60
CA SER A 103 7.33 -2.53 -5.77
C SER A 103 7.48 -3.31 -7.09
N THR A 104 8.42 -4.25 -7.17
CA THR A 104 8.61 -5.08 -8.37
C THR A 104 7.57 -6.18 -8.50
N GLU A 105 7.08 -6.71 -7.39
CA GLU A 105 6.01 -7.71 -7.37
C GLU A 105 4.65 -7.10 -7.78
N GLY A 106 4.44 -5.81 -7.52
CA GLY A 106 3.21 -5.10 -7.85
C GLY A 106 3.06 -4.67 -9.31
N GLN A 107 4.10 -4.74 -10.12
CA GLN A 107 4.08 -4.23 -11.50
C GLN A 107 3.05 -4.92 -12.40
N ASN A 108 2.78 -6.19 -12.20
CA ASN A 108 1.81 -6.93 -13.00
C ASN A 108 0.35 -6.49 -12.77
N VAL A 109 0.07 -5.95 -11.59
CA VAL A 109 -1.28 -5.48 -11.25
C VAL A 109 -1.60 -4.15 -11.93
N GLU A 110 -0.62 -3.29 -12.14
CA GLU A 110 -0.80 -2.01 -12.84
C GLU A 110 -1.01 -2.20 -14.34
N GLN A 111 -0.36 -3.20 -14.95
CA GLN A 111 -0.55 -3.52 -16.37
C GLN A 111 -1.94 -4.12 -16.65
N ASP A 112 -2.46 -4.95 -15.76
CA ASP A 112 -3.78 -5.58 -15.93
C ASP A 112 -4.94 -4.59 -15.68
N LEU A 113 -4.67 -3.46 -15.05
CA LEU A 113 -5.66 -2.43 -14.74
C LEU A 113 -5.79 -1.35 -15.83
N GLY A 114 -5.24 -1.58 -17.02
CA GLY A 114 -5.42 -0.68 -18.17
C GLY A 114 -4.74 0.67 -18.06
N MET A 115 -3.76 0.83 -17.17
CA MET A 115 -2.94 2.06 -17.10
C MET A 115 -1.84 2.13 -18.17
N THR A 116 -1.87 1.25 -19.16
CA THR A 116 -0.94 1.28 -20.29
C THR A 116 -1.16 2.45 -21.24
N ASP A 117 -2.24 3.20 -21.10
CA ASP A 117 -2.56 4.32 -22.00
C ASP A 117 -1.91 5.65 -21.64
N VAL A 118 -1.17 5.74 -20.53
CA VAL A 118 -0.75 7.07 -20.05
C VAL A 118 0.66 7.46 -20.46
N ILE A 119 1.54 6.53 -20.83
CA ILE A 119 2.86 6.92 -21.33
C ILE A 119 3.34 5.94 -22.41
N ASP A 120 2.82 6.04 -23.59
CA ASP A 120 3.60 5.67 -24.75
C ASP A 120 4.54 6.83 -25.10
N ALA A 121 5.62 6.94 -24.36
CA ALA A 121 6.69 7.88 -24.67
C ALA A 121 7.32 7.61 -26.05
N GLY A 122 7.05 6.43 -26.63
CA GLY A 122 7.42 6.07 -27.98
C GLY A 122 6.66 6.86 -29.05
N THR A 123 5.42 7.25 -28.78
CA THR A 123 4.59 8.00 -29.72
C THR A 123 5.14 9.40 -29.98
N PHE A 124 5.76 10.03 -28.98
CA PHE A 124 6.39 11.34 -29.13
C PHE A 124 7.68 11.31 -29.96
N ILE A 125 8.39 10.20 -29.95
CA ILE A 125 9.62 10.04 -30.73
C ILE A 125 9.30 9.74 -32.20
N ASN A 126 8.28 8.95 -32.46
CA ASN A 126 7.88 8.58 -33.82
C ASN A 126 7.13 9.69 -34.59
N SER A 127 6.63 10.72 -33.93
CA SER A 127 5.97 11.84 -34.60
C SER A 127 6.95 12.88 -35.19
N ARG A 128 8.24 12.69 -35.04
CA ARG A 128 9.29 13.59 -35.55
C ARG A 128 10.04 13.09 -36.77
N PHE A 129 9.69 11.90 -37.28
CA PHE A 129 10.33 11.37 -38.49
C PHE A 129 9.27 11.01 -39.54
#